data_d3c1c6c36f94570c47affe15cd816d29
#
_entry.id   d3c1c6c36f94570c47affe15cd816d29
#
_cell.length_a   1.000
_cell.length_b   1.000
_cell.length_c   1.000
_cell.angle_alpha   90.00
_cell.angle_beta   90.00
_cell.angle_gamma   90.00
#
_symmetry.space_group_name_H-M   'P 1'
#
loop_
_entity.id
_entity.type
_entity.pdbx_description
1 polymer ?
#
loop_
_entity_poly.entity_id
_entity_poly.type
_entity_poly.pdbx_seq_one_letter_code
_entity_poly.pdbx_strand_id
1 'polypeptide(L)'
;MVTIQRRQPGSVERHTNIYLCTPVSNHETKFYRLAGRNYRDVKTDDQLNAQHRRIFEQDKRIVESQRPEELPLDLAEELHLRGPDTPALEYRRRLKQLGVEW
;
A
#
# COMPACT_ATOMS: atom_id res chain seq x y z
N MET A 1 -5.96 4.16 -5.66
CA MET A 1 -4.86 5.10 -5.35
C MET A 1 -4.75 5.26 -3.84
N VAL A 2 -3.58 5.07 -3.29
CA VAL A 2 -3.29 5.30 -1.86
C VAL A 2 -2.21 6.37 -1.76
N THR A 3 -2.40 7.35 -0.90
CA THR A 3 -1.44 8.43 -0.66
C THR A 3 -1.00 8.39 0.80
N ILE A 4 0.30 8.27 1.03
CA ILE A 4 0.90 8.28 2.37
C ILE A 4 1.77 9.52 2.50
N GLN A 5 1.44 10.38 3.45
CA GLN A 5 2.26 11.53 3.82
C GLN A 5 2.96 11.26 5.14
N ARG A 6 4.27 11.45 5.17
CA ARG A 6 5.05 11.46 6.41
C ARG A 6 5.44 12.87 6.74
N ARG A 7 5.18 13.27 7.97
CA ARG A 7 5.54 14.56 8.52
C ARG A 7 6.16 14.35 9.91
N GLN A 8 7.32 14.91 10.14
CA GLN A 8 7.84 14.98 11.50
C GLN A 8 7.11 16.07 12.27
N PRO A 9 6.74 15.85 13.53
CA PRO A 9 6.11 16.85 14.37
C PRO A 9 6.97 18.15 14.41
N GLY A 10 6.33 19.29 14.14
CA GLY A 10 7.02 20.59 14.10
C GLY A 10 7.81 20.91 12.83
N SER A 11 7.95 19.96 11.89
CA SER A 11 8.64 20.19 10.62
C SER A 11 7.66 20.62 9.51
N VAL A 12 8.12 21.52 8.64
CA VAL A 12 7.45 21.85 7.37
C VAL A 12 7.78 20.86 6.25
N GLU A 13 8.75 19.98 6.47
CA GLU A 13 9.17 18.96 5.52
C GLU A 13 8.08 17.91 5.35
N ARG A 14 7.79 17.60 4.09
CA ARG A 14 6.80 16.59 3.71
C ARG A 14 7.39 15.64 2.70
N HIS A 15 7.13 14.36 2.91
CA HIS A 15 7.38 13.30 1.95
C HIS A 15 6.04 12.63 1.64
N THR A 16 5.69 12.58 0.37
CA THR A 16 4.45 11.99 -0.10
C THR A 16 4.76 10.82 -1.03
N ASN A 17 4.17 9.67 -0.75
CA ASN A 17 4.17 8.53 -1.66
C ASN A 17 2.75 8.33 -2.18
N ILE A 18 2.63 8.15 -3.48
CA ILE A 18 1.38 7.79 -4.16
C ILE A 18 1.56 6.39 -4.73
N TYR A 19 0.67 5.50 -4.38
CA TYR A 19 0.65 4.13 -4.87
C TYR A 19 -0.57 3.92 -5.77
N LEU A 20 -0.31 3.39 -6.95
CA LEU A 20 -1.33 3.09 -7.95
C LEU A 20 -1.26 1.60 -8.26
N CYS A 21 -2.36 0.90 -8.04
CA CYS A 21 -2.51 -0.51 -8.41
C CYS A 21 -3.48 -0.58 -9.58
N THR A 22 -3.02 -1.09 -10.70
CA THR A 22 -3.82 -1.26 -11.92
C THR A 22 -4.03 -2.74 -12.18
N PRO A 23 -5.25 -3.27 -12.05
CA PRO A 23 -5.51 -4.68 -12.32
C PRO A 23 -5.27 -4.99 -13.80
N VAL A 24 -4.61 -6.10 -14.07
CA VAL A 24 -4.38 -6.65 -15.41
C VAL A 24 -5.23 -7.89 -15.62
N SER A 25 -5.29 -8.74 -14.61
CA SER A 25 -6.13 -9.94 -14.55
C SER A 25 -6.52 -10.23 -13.10
N ASN A 26 -7.23 -11.33 -12.85
CA ASN A 26 -7.60 -11.74 -11.49
C ASN A 26 -6.39 -12.00 -10.59
N HIS A 27 -5.24 -12.35 -11.17
CA HIS A 27 -4.02 -12.70 -10.44
C HIS A 27 -2.82 -11.82 -10.77
N GLU A 28 -3.03 -10.75 -11.55
CA GLU A 28 -1.96 -9.85 -11.93
C GLU A 28 -2.36 -8.39 -11.77
N THR A 29 -1.52 -7.64 -11.07
CA THR A 29 -1.68 -6.20 -10.85
C THR A 29 -0.38 -5.48 -11.16
N LYS A 30 -0.46 -4.43 -11.96
CA LYS A 30 0.66 -3.49 -12.15
C LYS A 30 0.68 -2.49 -11.01
N PHE A 31 1.83 -2.36 -10.38
CA PHE A 31 2.05 -1.45 -9.27
C PHE A 31 2.95 -0.30 -9.71
N TYR A 32 2.50 0.92 -9.46
CA TYR A 32 3.27 2.14 -9.70
C TYR A 32 3.43 2.92 -8.42
N ARG A 33 4.60 3.49 -8.24
CA ARG A 33 4.89 4.38 -7.13
C ARG A 33 5.42 5.70 -7.65
N LEU A 34 4.82 6.78 -7.18
CA LEU A 34 5.31 8.14 -7.35
C LEU A 34 5.70 8.68 -5.97
N ALA A 35 6.81 9.38 -5.89
CA ALA A 35 7.25 10.02 -4.66
C ALA A 35 7.56 11.48 -4.88
N GLY A 36 7.13 12.31 -3.96
CA GLY A 36 7.42 13.74 -3.93
C GLY A 36 7.91 14.17 -2.55
N ARG A 37 8.80 15.16 -2.52
CA ARG A 37 9.28 15.78 -1.28
C ARG A 37 9.49 17.27 -1.50
N ASN A 38 9.30 18.06 -0.46
CA ASN A 38 9.52 19.50 -0.48
C ASN A 38 10.82 19.92 0.23
N TYR A 39 11.73 18.98 0.45
CA TYR A 39 13.01 19.23 1.11
C TYR A 39 14.14 18.51 0.34
N ARG A 40 15.38 18.92 0.58
CA ARG A 40 16.56 18.21 0.11
C ARG A 40 17.02 17.22 1.17
N ASP A 41 17.32 16.02 0.75
CA ASP A 41 17.90 14.97 1.58
C ASP A 41 19.38 14.80 1.24
N VAL A 42 20.13 14.20 2.14
CA VAL A 42 21.50 13.73 1.89
C VAL A 42 21.52 12.70 0.76
N LYS A 43 20.44 11.90 0.65
CA LYS A 43 20.27 10.91 -0.41
C LYS A 43 19.75 11.53 -1.70
N THR A 44 20.34 11.11 -2.81
CA THR A 44 19.83 11.45 -4.14
C THR A 44 18.50 10.73 -4.43
N ASP A 45 17.77 11.20 -5.43
CA ASP A 45 16.52 10.57 -5.85
C ASP A 45 16.74 9.11 -6.30
N ASP A 46 17.85 8.84 -6.99
CA ASP A 46 18.21 7.47 -7.42
C ASP A 46 18.47 6.55 -6.22
N GLN A 47 19.17 7.03 -5.21
CA GLN A 47 19.41 6.27 -3.98
C GLN A 47 18.12 5.98 -3.21
N LEU A 48 17.21 6.95 -3.15
CA LEU A 48 15.89 6.76 -2.53
C LEU A 48 15.04 5.76 -3.33
N ASN A 49 15.04 5.88 -4.66
CA ASN A 49 14.32 4.95 -5.51
C ASN A 49 14.86 3.51 -5.40
N ALA A 50 16.19 3.34 -5.36
CA ALA A 50 16.82 2.04 -5.16
C ALA A 50 16.46 1.44 -3.80
N GLN A 51 16.45 2.24 -2.73
CA GLN A 51 16.03 1.82 -1.40
C GLN A 51 14.57 1.35 -1.39
N HIS A 52 13.68 2.13 -1.98
CA HIS A 52 12.25 1.78 -2.05
C HIS A 52 12.00 0.53 -2.89
N ARG A 53 12.71 0.36 -4.00
CA ARG A 53 12.61 -0.86 -4.82
C ARG A 53 12.98 -2.09 -4.00
N ARG A 54 14.07 -2.03 -3.22
CA ARG A 54 14.49 -3.14 -2.35
C ARG A 54 13.43 -3.48 -1.31
N ILE A 55 12.82 -2.47 -0.66
CA ILE A 55 11.73 -2.68 0.31
C ILE A 55 10.54 -3.33 -0.40
N PHE A 56 10.15 -2.80 -1.55
CA PHE A 56 9.04 -3.35 -2.33
C PHE A 56 9.25 -4.82 -2.70
N GLU A 57 10.45 -5.21 -3.13
CA GLU A 57 10.76 -6.60 -3.47
C GLU A 57 10.68 -7.55 -2.24
N GLN A 58 10.99 -7.05 -1.05
CA GLN A 58 10.80 -7.80 0.19
C GLN A 58 9.31 -7.98 0.50
N ASP A 59 8.54 -6.90 0.44
CA ASP A 59 7.10 -6.92 0.71
C ASP A 59 6.34 -7.76 -0.32
N LYS A 60 6.74 -7.68 -1.59
CA LYS A 60 6.16 -8.45 -2.70
C LYS A 60 6.15 -9.95 -2.42
N ARG A 61 7.26 -10.50 -1.94
CA ARG A 61 7.36 -11.93 -1.60
C ARG A 61 6.35 -12.34 -0.55
N ILE A 62 6.13 -11.49 0.45
CA ILE A 62 5.16 -11.75 1.52
C ILE A 62 3.74 -11.69 0.97
N VAL A 63 3.44 -10.64 0.20
CA VAL A 63 2.10 -10.46 -0.40
C VAL A 63 1.75 -11.61 -1.33
N GLU A 64 2.68 -12.01 -2.21
CA GLU A 64 2.47 -13.11 -3.17
C GLU A 64 2.39 -14.49 -2.49
N SER A 65 2.87 -14.63 -1.25
CA SER A 65 2.76 -15.86 -0.48
C SER A 65 1.45 -16.01 0.30
N GLN A 66 0.64 -14.97 0.37
CA GLN A 66 -0.62 -15.00 1.12
C GLN A 66 -1.60 -16.02 0.54
N ARG A 67 -2.34 -16.69 1.43
CA ARG A 67 -3.42 -17.61 1.05
C ARG A 67 -4.64 -17.31 1.95
N PRO A 68 -5.85 -17.20 1.40
CA PRO A 68 -6.16 -17.26 -0.03
C PRO A 68 -5.52 -16.11 -0.82
N GLU A 69 -5.32 -16.26 -2.13
CA GLU A 69 -4.75 -15.22 -3.00
C GLU A 69 -5.70 -14.02 -3.14
N GLU A 70 -6.98 -14.31 -3.22
CA GLU A 70 -8.03 -13.30 -3.26
C GLU A 70 -8.31 -12.76 -1.86
N LEU A 71 -8.58 -11.46 -1.78
CA LEU A 71 -8.88 -10.80 -0.51
C LEU A 71 -10.20 -11.34 0.07
N PRO A 72 -10.21 -12.02 1.23
CA PRO A 72 -11.44 -12.48 1.84
C PRO A 72 -12.34 -11.30 2.19
N LEU A 73 -13.60 -11.35 1.76
CA LEU A 73 -14.61 -10.38 2.19
C LEU A 73 -15.27 -10.75 3.52
N ASP A 74 -15.22 -12.03 3.89
CA ASP A 74 -15.61 -12.49 5.22
C ASP A 74 -14.50 -12.19 6.22
N LEU A 75 -14.82 -11.40 7.22
CA LEU A 75 -13.86 -10.99 8.25
C LEU A 75 -13.45 -12.15 9.19
N ALA A 76 -14.19 -13.26 9.16
CA ALA A 76 -13.86 -14.43 9.96
C ALA A 76 -12.69 -15.25 9.40
N GLU A 77 -12.35 -15.06 8.12
CA GLU A 77 -11.27 -15.80 7.46
C GLU A 77 -9.87 -15.30 7.80
N GLU A 78 -9.75 -14.12 8.38
CA GLU A 78 -8.46 -13.51 8.74
C GLU A 78 -8.50 -12.90 10.13
N LEU A 79 -7.33 -12.88 10.79
CA LEU A 79 -7.15 -12.15 12.04
C LEU A 79 -7.08 -10.65 11.78
N HIS A 80 -7.92 -9.90 12.46
CA HIS A 80 -7.91 -8.44 12.43
C HIS A 80 -7.62 -7.85 13.80
N LEU A 81 -6.65 -6.94 13.87
CA LEU A 81 -6.29 -6.23 15.09
C LEU A 81 -7.03 -4.90 15.15
N ARG A 82 -7.70 -4.65 16.28
CA ARG A 82 -8.36 -3.37 16.51
C ARG A 82 -7.35 -2.22 16.43
N GLY A 83 -7.66 -1.21 15.65
CA GLY A 83 -6.81 -0.04 15.40
C GLY A 83 -5.95 -0.19 14.14
N PRO A 84 -4.88 -1.01 14.14
CA PRO A 84 -4.01 -1.14 12.96
C PRO A 84 -4.72 -1.55 11.68
N ASP A 85 -5.67 -2.49 11.76
CA ASP A 85 -6.37 -3.03 10.59
C ASP A 85 -7.67 -2.28 10.23
N THR A 86 -7.98 -1.18 10.92
CA THR A 86 -9.16 -0.37 10.62
C THR A 86 -9.27 0.01 9.14
N PRO A 87 -8.21 0.48 8.45
CA PRO A 87 -8.29 0.79 7.03
C PRO A 87 -8.61 -0.43 6.16
N ALA A 88 -8.07 -1.61 6.51
CA ALA A 88 -8.32 -2.84 5.79
C ALA A 88 -9.79 -3.31 5.94
N LEU A 89 -10.35 -3.16 7.13
CA LEU A 89 -11.77 -3.46 7.39
C LEU A 89 -12.70 -2.51 6.63
N GLU A 90 -12.38 -1.22 6.62
CA GLU A 90 -13.14 -0.21 5.89
C GLU A 90 -13.07 -0.44 4.37
N TYR A 91 -11.93 -0.85 3.85
CA TYR A 91 -11.77 -1.21 2.45
C TYR A 91 -12.71 -2.37 2.06
N ARG A 92 -12.73 -3.47 2.85
CA ARG A 92 -13.62 -4.61 2.61
C ARG A 92 -15.10 -4.20 2.69
N ARG A 93 -15.45 -3.38 3.68
CA ARG A 93 -16.81 -2.83 3.79
C ARG A 93 -17.21 -2.05 2.54
N ARG A 94 -16.29 -1.26 2.00
CA ARG A 94 -16.53 -0.49 0.78
C ARG A 94 -16.69 -1.37 -0.46
N LEU A 95 -15.91 -2.44 -0.58
CA LEU A 95 -16.05 -3.41 -1.66
C LEU A 95 -17.44 -4.06 -1.64
N LYS A 96 -17.90 -4.50 -0.47
CA LYS A 96 -19.26 -5.04 -0.31
C LYS A 96 -20.35 -4.04 -0.70
N GLN A 97 -20.21 -2.77 -0.31
CA GLN A 97 -21.15 -1.71 -0.70
C GLN A 97 -21.19 -1.47 -2.22
N LEU A 98 -20.09 -1.68 -2.91
CA LEU A 98 -19.98 -1.54 -4.36
C LEU A 98 -20.45 -2.79 -5.10
N GLY A 99 -20.90 -3.84 -4.39
CA GLY A 99 -21.36 -5.08 -4.98
C GLY A 99 -20.24 -5.92 -5.58
N VAL A 100 -19.02 -5.78 -5.07
CA VAL A 100 -17.90 -6.64 -5.47
C VAL A 100 -18.07 -7.99 -4.78
N GLU A 101 -18.20 -9.04 -5.57
CA GLU A 101 -18.29 -10.44 -5.15
C GLU A 101 -17.25 -11.24 -5.93
N TRP A 102 -16.58 -12.17 -5.25
CA TRP A 102 -15.68 -13.18 -5.84
C TRP A 102 -15.69 -14.49 -5.06
#